data_a0c904ce51ae455dce2b3f943255c733
#
_entry.id   a0c904ce51ae455dce2b3f943255c733
#
_cell.length_a   1.000
_cell.length_b   1.000
_cell.length_c   1.000
_cell.angle_alpha   90.00
_cell.angle_beta   90.00
_cell.angle_gamma   90.00
#
_symmetry.space_group_name_H-M   'P 1'
#
loop_
_entity.id
_entity.type
_entity.pdbx_description
1 polymer ?
#
loop_
_entity_poly.entity_id
_entity_poly.type
_entity_poly.pdbx_seq_one_letter_code
_entity_poly.pdbx_strand_id
1 'polypeptide(L)'
;MKDLRRATEDVKEGAGHTLLHTCCGPCASACVPALKELGREVTMFFANSNIDTKEEFDKRLREAEKLAAVDGVKIVALPYDHEEWLREVAAGCEHEPEKGARCERCFRYNLTKTAEYAKQYGFDEFTTSLTVSPHKVSRTIFEVASSIEQSNNPNSKTIRFLPCDFKKHEGFKLSTRRAKELGLYRQSYCGCEFSKWRVHHQAETESTNLDARAGKHRDVFTADYQTAGRGRLDHKWLSPPGTNLMMSVVLSVDGLAPEQAATLPLVAGLAVAKAISRLMVGDQDLRRKTEDVKLKWPNDVLVNGKKIAGILCERNGDNVIVGIGVNVGQTEFDKEIADRATSLAMVAPVCFSRLPSPVLSVRTAILGELDRWYSRWREKGFAAVLPEIAAVDFLKGREIAVRQTDEDSAPVSGVSNGIMPDGSLDVGGVRVYAGEAHVEKL
;
A
#
# COMPACT_ATOMS: atom_id res chain seq x y z
N MET A 1 1.81 22.42 -31.72
CA MET A 1 0.64 21.80 -32.37
C MET A 1 0.97 20.74 -33.43
N LYS A 2 2.05 20.85 -34.23
CA LYS A 2 2.44 19.82 -35.24
C LYS A 2 2.83 18.44 -34.67
N ASP A 3 3.23 18.37 -33.40
CA ASP A 3 3.77 17.14 -32.80
C ASP A 3 2.72 16.13 -32.30
N LEU A 4 1.46 16.56 -32.11
CA LEU A 4 0.40 15.66 -31.60
C LEU A 4 -0.16 14.73 -32.68
N ARG A 5 -0.17 15.12 -33.94
CA ARG A 5 -0.65 14.28 -35.04
C ARG A 5 0.12 12.98 -35.21
N ARG A 6 1.42 13.00 -34.89
CA ARG A 6 2.30 11.82 -35.06
C ARG A 6 2.07 10.68 -34.05
N ALA A 7 1.48 10.96 -32.87
CA ALA A 7 1.16 9.90 -31.88
C ALA A 7 0.05 8.94 -32.35
N THR A 8 -0.61 9.28 -33.47
CA THR A 8 -1.77 8.60 -34.03
C THR A 8 -1.62 8.27 -35.52
N GLU A 9 -0.39 8.23 -36.05
CA GLU A 9 -0.10 8.05 -37.51
C GLU A 9 -0.75 6.81 -38.12
N ASP A 10 -1.02 5.78 -37.32
CA ASP A 10 -1.68 4.54 -37.77
C ASP A 10 -3.22 4.61 -37.67
N VAL A 11 -3.79 5.75 -37.18
CA VAL A 11 -5.22 5.92 -36.95
C VAL A 11 -5.82 6.84 -38.02
N LYS A 12 -6.82 6.37 -38.75
CA LYS A 12 -7.51 7.17 -39.77
C LYS A 12 -8.26 8.35 -39.10
N GLU A 13 -8.10 9.54 -39.69
CA GLU A 13 -8.91 10.71 -39.36
C GLU A 13 -10.40 10.44 -39.67
N GLY A 14 -11.30 10.95 -38.84
CA GLY A 14 -12.74 10.85 -39.04
C GLY A 14 -13.56 11.14 -37.80
N ALA A 15 -14.82 11.51 -38.00
CA ALA A 15 -15.76 11.72 -36.90
C ALA A 15 -16.07 10.39 -36.19
N GLY A 16 -16.12 10.40 -34.88
CA GLY A 16 -16.50 9.28 -34.04
C GLY A 16 -16.53 9.68 -32.57
N HIS A 17 -17.42 9.06 -31.82
CA HIS A 17 -17.54 9.27 -30.38
C HIS A 17 -16.65 8.25 -29.64
N THR A 18 -15.55 8.73 -29.07
CA THR A 18 -14.53 7.92 -28.42
C THR A 18 -14.62 7.97 -26.89
N LEU A 19 -14.70 6.81 -26.25
CA LEU A 19 -14.58 6.68 -24.80
C LEU A 19 -13.11 6.49 -24.41
N LEU A 20 -12.53 7.46 -23.71
CA LEU A 20 -11.15 7.43 -23.25
C LEU A 20 -11.04 6.90 -21.83
N HIS A 21 -10.61 5.65 -21.63
CA HIS A 21 -10.21 5.18 -20.31
C HIS A 21 -9.12 6.10 -19.75
N THR A 22 -9.42 6.75 -18.64
CA THR A 22 -8.59 7.77 -18.01
C THR A 22 -8.05 7.27 -16.68
N CYS A 23 -6.76 6.92 -16.62
CA CYS A 23 -6.13 6.48 -15.37
C CYS A 23 -5.85 7.63 -14.40
N CYS A 24 -5.67 8.85 -14.90
CA CYS A 24 -5.49 10.07 -14.11
C CYS A 24 -5.52 11.31 -15.02
N GLY A 25 -5.76 12.51 -14.43
CA GLY A 25 -5.73 13.77 -15.17
C GLY A 25 -4.42 14.02 -15.92
N PRO A 26 -3.23 13.91 -15.29
CA PRO A 26 -1.96 14.12 -15.97
C PRO A 26 -1.77 13.27 -17.23
N CYS A 27 -2.12 11.97 -17.20
CA CYS A 27 -2.00 11.12 -18.39
C CYS A 27 -2.97 11.55 -19.50
N ALA A 28 -4.23 11.78 -19.16
CA ALA A 28 -5.25 12.18 -20.11
C ALA A 28 -4.97 13.56 -20.75
N SER A 29 -4.18 14.41 -20.10
CA SER A 29 -3.87 15.76 -20.59
C SER A 29 -3.18 15.80 -21.96
N ALA A 30 -2.48 14.73 -22.37
CA ALA A 30 -1.94 14.61 -23.72
C ALA A 30 -2.91 13.87 -24.66
N CYS A 31 -3.76 12.98 -24.13
CA CYS A 31 -4.64 12.14 -24.94
C CYS A 31 -5.83 12.91 -25.52
N VAL A 32 -6.49 13.73 -24.68
CA VAL A 32 -7.69 14.48 -25.11
C VAL A 32 -7.41 15.39 -26.30
N PRO A 33 -6.37 16.25 -26.29
CA PRO A 33 -6.04 17.07 -27.45
C PRO A 33 -5.72 16.25 -28.69
N ALA A 34 -4.93 15.16 -28.53
CA ALA A 34 -4.55 14.30 -29.65
C ALA A 34 -5.78 13.66 -30.33
N LEU A 35 -6.76 13.20 -29.55
CA LEU A 35 -8.01 12.64 -30.09
C LEU A 35 -8.87 13.71 -30.77
N LYS A 36 -8.95 14.92 -30.22
CA LYS A 36 -9.65 16.03 -30.86
C LYS A 36 -9.03 16.45 -32.20
N GLU A 37 -7.70 16.42 -32.30
CA GLU A 37 -6.99 16.68 -33.55
C GLU A 37 -7.28 15.61 -34.63
N LEU A 38 -7.63 14.38 -34.21
CA LEU A 38 -8.14 13.33 -35.12
C LEU A 38 -9.63 13.49 -35.50
N GLY A 39 -10.29 14.55 -35.03
CA GLY A 39 -11.71 14.78 -35.27
C GLY A 39 -12.65 13.98 -34.37
N ARG A 40 -12.15 13.44 -33.25
CA ARG A 40 -12.97 12.65 -32.31
C ARG A 40 -13.73 13.52 -31.31
N GLU A 41 -14.98 13.18 -31.06
CA GLU A 41 -15.70 13.61 -29.87
C GLU A 41 -15.27 12.72 -28.70
N VAL A 42 -14.71 13.30 -27.62
CA VAL A 42 -14.11 12.56 -26.51
C VAL A 42 -14.95 12.65 -25.25
N THR A 43 -15.23 11.51 -24.66
CA THR A 43 -15.70 11.41 -23.26
C THR A 43 -14.64 10.68 -22.45
N MET A 44 -14.20 11.28 -21.34
CA MET A 44 -13.27 10.65 -20.40
C MET A 44 -14.04 9.65 -19.53
N PHE A 45 -13.43 8.49 -19.26
CA PHE A 45 -14.00 7.43 -18.45
C PHE A 45 -13.04 7.03 -17.33
N PHE A 46 -13.43 7.31 -16.08
CA PHE A 46 -12.61 7.04 -14.89
C PHE A 46 -13.13 5.80 -14.16
N ALA A 47 -12.52 4.65 -14.43
CA ALA A 47 -12.84 3.36 -13.85
C ALA A 47 -11.55 2.73 -13.29
N ASN A 48 -11.14 3.13 -12.09
CA ASN A 48 -9.82 2.85 -11.54
C ASN A 48 -9.89 2.21 -10.14
N SER A 49 -10.64 1.13 -9.98
CA SER A 49 -10.70 0.34 -8.74
C SER A 49 -9.35 -0.28 -8.34
N ASN A 50 -8.36 -0.22 -9.23
CA ASN A 50 -6.97 -0.58 -8.93
C ASN A 50 -6.22 0.41 -8.02
N ILE A 51 -6.79 1.56 -7.72
CA ILE A 51 -6.18 2.54 -6.81
C ILE A 51 -6.39 2.06 -5.37
N ASP A 52 -5.30 2.00 -4.61
CA ASP A 52 -5.21 1.33 -3.31
C ASP A 52 -6.05 1.96 -2.19
N THR A 53 -6.34 3.25 -2.26
CA THR A 53 -7.15 3.94 -1.25
C THR A 53 -8.23 4.81 -1.88
N LYS A 54 -9.36 4.95 -1.18
CA LYS A 54 -10.46 5.83 -1.61
C LYS A 54 -10.01 7.28 -1.70
N GLU A 55 -9.16 7.73 -0.78
CA GLU A 55 -8.61 9.08 -0.76
C GLU A 55 -7.78 9.39 -2.01
N GLU A 56 -6.92 8.45 -2.43
CA GLU A 56 -6.12 8.61 -3.65
C GLU A 56 -6.99 8.50 -4.90
N PHE A 57 -8.00 7.61 -4.91
CA PHE A 57 -8.99 7.53 -5.98
C PHE A 57 -9.71 8.86 -6.16
N ASP A 58 -10.26 9.44 -5.08
CA ASP A 58 -10.99 10.72 -5.12
C ASP A 58 -10.06 11.87 -5.52
N LYS A 59 -8.81 11.85 -5.08
CA LYS A 59 -7.83 12.85 -5.47
C LYS A 59 -7.56 12.81 -6.98
N ARG A 60 -7.33 11.62 -7.55
CA ARG A 60 -7.10 11.47 -9.00
C ARG A 60 -8.34 11.75 -9.82
N LEU A 61 -9.53 11.43 -9.31
CA LEU A 61 -10.80 11.76 -9.96
C LEU A 61 -10.97 13.28 -10.06
N ARG A 62 -10.80 14.02 -8.97
CA ARG A 62 -10.87 15.51 -8.98
C ARG A 62 -9.91 16.12 -10.01
N GLU A 63 -8.70 15.57 -10.15
CA GLU A 63 -7.75 16.07 -11.15
C GLU A 63 -8.16 15.72 -12.59
N ALA A 64 -8.84 14.60 -12.81
CA ALA A 64 -9.40 14.24 -14.09
C ALA A 64 -10.62 15.13 -14.43
N GLU A 65 -11.49 15.44 -13.47
CA GLU A 65 -12.61 16.37 -13.60
C GLU A 65 -12.14 17.79 -13.92
N LYS A 66 -11.08 18.26 -13.24
CA LYS A 66 -10.45 19.55 -13.52
C LYS A 66 -9.94 19.62 -14.96
N LEU A 67 -9.29 18.56 -15.44
CA LEU A 67 -8.85 18.47 -16.83
C LEU A 67 -10.03 18.45 -17.80
N ALA A 68 -11.07 17.67 -17.52
CA ALA A 68 -12.26 17.58 -18.36
C ALA A 68 -12.92 18.95 -18.54
N ALA A 69 -13.03 19.74 -17.47
CA ALA A 69 -13.55 21.10 -17.51
C ALA A 69 -12.68 22.03 -18.37
N VAL A 70 -11.35 21.96 -18.23
CA VAL A 70 -10.40 22.76 -19.05
C VAL A 70 -10.48 22.40 -20.52
N ASP A 71 -10.60 21.11 -20.84
CA ASP A 71 -10.65 20.62 -22.22
C ASP A 71 -12.05 20.67 -22.83
N GLY A 72 -13.09 21.03 -22.06
CA GLY A 72 -14.47 21.06 -22.53
C GLY A 72 -14.96 19.69 -22.99
N VAL A 73 -14.67 18.64 -22.22
CA VAL A 73 -15.13 17.26 -22.49
C VAL A 73 -15.90 16.70 -21.30
N LYS A 74 -16.80 15.75 -21.57
CA LYS A 74 -17.51 15.03 -20.51
C LYS A 74 -16.57 14.04 -19.79
N ILE A 75 -16.86 13.80 -18.51
CA ILE A 75 -16.23 12.72 -17.74
C ILE A 75 -17.30 11.89 -17.04
N VAL A 76 -17.11 10.58 -17.05
CA VAL A 76 -17.93 9.61 -16.31
C VAL A 76 -17.01 8.83 -15.39
N ALA A 77 -17.41 8.66 -14.13
CA ALA A 77 -16.67 7.87 -13.15
C ALA A 77 -17.51 6.68 -12.67
N LEU A 78 -16.89 5.52 -12.56
CA LEU A 78 -17.49 4.36 -11.88
C LEU A 78 -17.27 4.46 -10.36
N PRO A 79 -18.12 3.80 -9.55
CA PRO A 79 -17.91 3.65 -8.13
C PRO A 79 -16.56 3.00 -7.85
N TYR A 80 -15.94 3.39 -6.73
CA TYR A 80 -14.73 2.77 -6.23
C TYR A 80 -15.03 1.43 -5.56
N ASP A 81 -14.43 0.36 -6.05
CA ASP A 81 -14.50 -0.99 -5.47
C ASP A 81 -13.13 -1.67 -5.57
N HIS A 82 -12.25 -1.36 -4.62
CA HIS A 82 -10.91 -1.92 -4.60
C HIS A 82 -10.90 -3.39 -4.13
N GLU A 83 -11.88 -3.78 -3.32
CA GLU A 83 -11.99 -5.17 -2.86
C GLU A 83 -12.36 -6.12 -4.01
N GLU A 84 -13.23 -5.67 -4.94
CA GLU A 84 -13.48 -6.39 -6.18
C GLU A 84 -12.19 -6.56 -6.99
N TRP A 85 -11.41 -5.49 -7.15
CA TRP A 85 -10.15 -5.53 -7.88
C TRP A 85 -9.12 -6.48 -7.22
N LEU A 86 -9.00 -6.47 -5.90
CA LEU A 86 -8.12 -7.39 -5.17
C LEU A 86 -8.51 -8.84 -5.42
N ARG A 87 -9.80 -9.15 -5.41
CA ARG A 87 -10.34 -10.49 -5.64
C ARG A 87 -10.14 -10.96 -7.07
N GLU A 88 -10.43 -10.12 -8.07
CA GLU A 88 -10.46 -10.51 -9.48
C GLU A 88 -9.11 -10.39 -10.17
N VAL A 89 -8.28 -9.44 -9.74
CA VAL A 89 -7.01 -9.11 -10.40
C VAL A 89 -5.81 -9.55 -9.61
N ALA A 90 -5.77 -9.22 -8.30
CA ALA A 90 -4.57 -9.44 -7.50
C ALA A 90 -4.48 -10.88 -6.99
N ALA A 91 -5.60 -11.55 -6.71
CA ALA A 91 -5.61 -12.89 -6.13
C ALA A 91 -4.79 -13.90 -6.97
N GLY A 92 -3.81 -14.53 -6.32
CA GLY A 92 -2.85 -15.46 -6.94
C GLY A 92 -1.75 -14.81 -7.79
N CYS A 93 -1.69 -13.45 -7.83
CA CYS A 93 -0.67 -12.70 -8.52
C CYS A 93 0.01 -11.64 -7.63
N GLU A 94 -0.08 -11.80 -6.33
CA GLU A 94 0.37 -10.80 -5.35
C GLU A 94 1.89 -10.65 -5.30
N HIS A 95 2.61 -11.71 -5.63
CA HIS A 95 4.08 -11.73 -5.70
C HIS A 95 4.62 -11.34 -7.08
N GLU A 96 3.73 -11.18 -8.08
CA GLU A 96 4.15 -10.78 -9.41
C GLU A 96 4.81 -9.39 -9.40
N PRO A 97 5.91 -9.21 -10.10
CA PRO A 97 6.53 -7.89 -10.23
C PRO A 97 5.63 -6.93 -11.00
N GLU A 98 5.94 -5.63 -10.90
CA GLU A 98 5.33 -4.65 -11.80
C GLU A 98 5.65 -5.03 -13.27
N LYS A 99 4.66 -4.93 -14.15
CA LYS A 99 4.63 -5.38 -15.56
C LYS A 99 4.47 -6.90 -15.77
N GLY A 100 4.36 -7.71 -14.71
CA GLY A 100 4.04 -9.14 -14.77
C GLY A 100 2.54 -9.40 -14.96
N ALA A 101 2.13 -10.66 -14.73
CA ALA A 101 0.76 -11.16 -14.98
C ALA A 101 -0.33 -10.35 -14.26
N ARG A 102 -0.08 -9.86 -13.04
CA ARG A 102 -1.01 -8.98 -12.33
C ARG A 102 -1.32 -7.71 -13.11
N CYS A 103 -0.31 -7.06 -13.72
CA CYS A 103 -0.52 -5.85 -14.50
C CYS A 103 -1.33 -6.12 -15.78
N GLU A 104 -1.13 -7.26 -16.44
CA GLU A 104 -1.94 -7.65 -17.59
C GLU A 104 -3.40 -7.89 -17.20
N ARG A 105 -3.67 -8.60 -16.09
CA ARG A 105 -5.03 -8.74 -15.54
C ARG A 105 -5.66 -7.38 -15.20
N CYS A 106 -4.88 -6.45 -14.65
CA CYS A 106 -5.34 -5.10 -14.34
C CYS A 106 -5.73 -4.33 -15.61
N PHE A 107 -4.93 -4.42 -16.68
CA PHE A 107 -5.31 -3.82 -17.97
C PHE A 107 -6.60 -4.43 -18.49
N ARG A 108 -6.72 -5.76 -18.47
CA ARG A 108 -7.93 -6.46 -18.91
C ARG A 108 -9.15 -6.01 -18.11
N TYR A 109 -9.07 -5.97 -16.78
CA TYR A 109 -10.16 -5.53 -15.92
C TYR A 109 -10.65 -4.12 -16.26
N ASN A 110 -9.75 -3.14 -16.31
CA ASN A 110 -10.11 -1.76 -16.60
C ASN A 110 -10.62 -1.55 -18.03
N LEU A 111 -10.01 -2.22 -19.01
CA LEU A 111 -10.40 -2.09 -20.41
C LEU A 111 -11.70 -2.85 -20.72
N THR A 112 -11.99 -3.97 -20.07
CA THR A 112 -13.27 -4.65 -20.17
C THR A 112 -14.41 -3.75 -19.67
N LYS A 113 -14.28 -3.15 -18.47
CA LYS A 113 -15.26 -2.19 -17.95
C LYS A 113 -15.46 -0.99 -18.90
N THR A 114 -14.37 -0.54 -19.54
CA THR A 114 -14.44 0.56 -20.52
C THR A 114 -15.20 0.15 -21.78
N ALA A 115 -14.89 -1.03 -22.33
CA ALA A 115 -15.55 -1.55 -23.53
C ALA A 115 -17.04 -1.84 -23.31
N GLU A 116 -17.38 -2.42 -22.17
CA GLU A 116 -18.77 -2.67 -21.76
C GLU A 116 -19.57 -1.39 -21.65
N TYR A 117 -19.02 -0.37 -20.96
CA TYR A 117 -19.65 0.94 -20.85
C TYR A 117 -19.81 1.59 -22.24
N ALA A 118 -18.76 1.58 -23.07
CA ALA A 118 -18.80 2.13 -24.41
C ALA A 118 -19.91 1.50 -25.26
N LYS A 119 -20.04 0.17 -25.19
CA LYS A 119 -21.09 -0.58 -25.87
C LYS A 119 -22.49 -0.23 -25.36
N GLN A 120 -22.68 -0.22 -24.05
CA GLN A 120 -23.96 0.05 -23.42
C GLN A 120 -24.50 1.45 -23.75
N TYR A 121 -23.61 2.44 -23.83
CA TYR A 121 -23.99 3.85 -24.04
C TYR A 121 -23.76 4.37 -25.47
N GLY A 122 -23.51 3.46 -26.43
CA GLY A 122 -23.52 3.76 -27.85
C GLY A 122 -22.32 4.53 -28.38
N PHE A 123 -21.15 4.41 -27.76
CA PHE A 123 -19.90 4.91 -28.31
C PHE A 123 -19.50 4.13 -29.57
N ASP A 124 -18.70 4.74 -30.44
CA ASP A 124 -18.20 4.09 -31.66
C ASP A 124 -16.94 3.29 -31.38
N GLU A 125 -16.13 3.78 -30.45
CA GLU A 125 -14.83 3.19 -30.11
C GLU A 125 -14.39 3.55 -28.70
N PHE A 126 -13.39 2.82 -28.18
CA PHE A 126 -12.73 3.14 -26.92
C PHE A 126 -11.20 3.12 -27.08
N THR A 127 -10.52 3.83 -26.21
CA THR A 127 -9.05 3.84 -26.10
C THR A 127 -8.62 4.06 -24.65
N THR A 128 -7.32 4.19 -24.40
CA THR A 128 -6.80 4.32 -23.02
C THR A 128 -5.64 5.29 -22.91
N SER A 129 -5.63 6.07 -21.84
CA SER A 129 -4.50 6.92 -21.44
C SER A 129 -3.30 6.15 -20.85
N LEU A 130 -3.43 4.84 -20.63
CA LEU A 130 -2.35 4.01 -20.06
C LEU A 130 -1.07 4.04 -20.91
N THR A 131 -1.21 4.18 -22.23
CA THR A 131 -0.08 4.16 -23.18
C THR A 131 0.79 5.44 -23.13
N VAL A 132 0.38 6.49 -22.43
CA VAL A 132 1.22 7.69 -22.18
C VAL A 132 2.42 7.35 -21.30
N SER A 133 2.24 6.42 -20.35
CA SER A 133 3.29 6.11 -19.37
C SER A 133 4.47 5.37 -20.01
N PRO A 134 5.73 5.83 -19.79
CA PRO A 134 6.92 5.11 -20.25
C PRO A 134 7.14 3.79 -19.49
N HIS A 135 6.49 3.63 -18.35
CA HIS A 135 6.59 2.43 -17.51
C HIS A 135 5.63 1.32 -17.94
N LYS A 136 4.72 1.57 -18.90
CA LYS A 136 3.75 0.59 -19.38
C LYS A 136 4.08 0.14 -20.82
N VAL A 137 3.94 -1.16 -21.05
CA VAL A 137 4.23 -1.76 -22.37
C VAL A 137 2.98 -1.61 -23.24
N SER A 138 3.02 -0.72 -24.24
CA SER A 138 1.88 -0.47 -25.15
C SER A 138 1.44 -1.73 -25.87
N ARG A 139 2.38 -2.60 -26.30
CA ARG A 139 2.07 -3.86 -26.96
C ARG A 139 1.15 -4.75 -26.14
N THR A 140 1.47 -4.96 -24.86
CA THR A 140 0.62 -5.76 -23.95
C THR A 140 -0.77 -5.15 -23.78
N ILE A 141 -0.86 -3.81 -23.68
CA ILE A 141 -2.15 -3.11 -23.59
C ILE A 141 -2.98 -3.34 -24.87
N PHE A 142 -2.36 -3.28 -26.04
CA PHE A 142 -3.03 -3.50 -27.32
C PHE A 142 -3.48 -4.95 -27.51
N GLU A 143 -2.64 -5.92 -27.15
CA GLU A 143 -2.98 -7.35 -27.18
C GLU A 143 -4.20 -7.64 -26.28
N VAL A 144 -4.22 -7.11 -25.08
CA VAL A 144 -5.36 -7.21 -24.15
C VAL A 144 -6.62 -6.57 -24.74
N ALA A 145 -6.53 -5.34 -25.25
CA ALA A 145 -7.66 -4.63 -25.80
C ALA A 145 -8.23 -5.33 -27.07
N SER A 146 -7.37 -5.82 -27.95
CA SER A 146 -7.79 -6.59 -29.12
C SER A 146 -8.49 -7.90 -28.75
N SER A 147 -8.04 -8.57 -27.67
CA SER A 147 -8.73 -9.77 -27.20
C SER A 147 -10.13 -9.48 -26.66
N ILE A 148 -10.34 -8.30 -26.04
CA ILE A 148 -11.66 -7.84 -25.58
C ILE A 148 -12.58 -7.53 -26.77
N GLU A 149 -12.06 -6.88 -27.82
CA GLU A 149 -12.79 -6.62 -29.06
C GLU A 149 -13.29 -7.91 -29.71
N GLN A 150 -12.44 -8.95 -29.81
CA GLN A 150 -12.76 -10.24 -30.41
C GLN A 150 -13.70 -11.12 -29.59
N SER A 151 -13.73 -10.98 -28.26
CA SER A 151 -14.56 -11.79 -27.36
C SER A 151 -16.03 -11.38 -27.36
N ASN A 152 -16.39 -10.33 -28.08
CA ASN A 152 -17.77 -9.89 -28.18
C ASN A 152 -18.63 -10.90 -28.96
N ASN A 153 -19.80 -11.24 -28.41
CA ASN A 153 -20.81 -12.10 -29.00
C ASN A 153 -21.13 -11.66 -30.45
N PRO A 154 -21.07 -12.52 -31.47
CA PRO A 154 -21.33 -12.16 -32.86
C PRO A 154 -22.71 -11.53 -33.12
N ASN A 155 -23.67 -11.70 -32.20
CA ASN A 155 -25.01 -11.09 -32.30
C ASN A 155 -25.12 -9.71 -31.65
N SER A 156 -24.03 -9.10 -31.21
CA SER A 156 -23.99 -7.83 -30.48
C SER A 156 -23.09 -6.83 -31.20
N LYS A 157 -23.46 -5.54 -31.20
CA LYS A 157 -22.62 -4.45 -31.74
C LYS A 157 -21.20 -4.56 -31.16
N THR A 158 -20.21 -4.81 -32.02
CA THR A 158 -18.79 -4.88 -31.64
C THR A 158 -18.30 -3.46 -31.38
N ILE A 159 -17.69 -3.24 -30.22
CA ILE A 159 -17.03 -1.97 -29.91
C ILE A 159 -15.56 -2.06 -30.35
N ARG A 160 -15.11 -1.08 -31.11
CA ARG A 160 -13.75 -1.05 -31.66
C ARG A 160 -12.76 -0.46 -30.65
N PHE A 161 -11.60 -1.09 -30.51
CA PHE A 161 -10.46 -0.47 -29.82
C PHE A 161 -9.67 0.44 -30.76
N LEU A 162 -9.39 1.67 -30.34
CA LEU A 162 -8.56 2.62 -31.07
C LEU A 162 -7.11 2.54 -30.54
N PRO A 163 -6.14 1.94 -31.27
CA PRO A 163 -4.81 1.62 -30.77
C PRO A 163 -3.86 2.83 -30.79
N CYS A 164 -4.11 3.84 -29.97
CA CYS A 164 -3.26 5.02 -29.85
C CYS A 164 -2.08 4.77 -28.88
N ASP A 165 -0.86 4.86 -29.34
CA ASP A 165 0.34 4.88 -28.48
C ASP A 165 0.73 6.31 -28.13
N PHE A 166 0.05 6.87 -27.13
CA PHE A 166 0.21 8.27 -26.75
C PHE A 166 1.58 8.64 -26.16
N LYS A 167 2.51 7.70 -25.91
CA LYS A 167 3.89 8.02 -25.52
C LYS A 167 4.79 8.34 -26.70
N LYS A 168 4.43 7.89 -27.93
CA LYS A 168 5.15 8.25 -29.15
C LYS A 168 5.24 9.77 -29.30
N HIS A 169 6.27 10.23 -30.01
CA HIS A 169 6.48 11.66 -30.28
C HIS A 169 6.43 12.58 -29.06
N GLU A 170 7.13 12.17 -27.98
CA GLU A 170 7.24 12.92 -26.74
C GLU A 170 5.94 13.12 -25.96
N GLY A 171 4.89 12.33 -26.22
CA GLY A 171 3.59 12.49 -25.56
C GLY A 171 3.66 12.43 -24.02
N PHE A 172 4.61 11.66 -23.47
CA PHE A 172 4.87 11.69 -22.02
C PHE A 172 5.42 13.05 -21.56
N LYS A 173 6.36 13.65 -22.28
CA LYS A 173 6.89 14.98 -21.96
C LYS A 173 5.82 16.05 -22.08
N LEU A 174 4.97 15.95 -23.10
CA LEU A 174 3.83 16.84 -23.29
C LEU A 174 2.85 16.71 -22.13
N SER A 175 2.49 15.50 -21.71
CA SER A 175 1.60 15.28 -20.56
C SER A 175 2.19 15.84 -19.27
N THR A 176 3.51 15.73 -19.09
CA THR A 176 4.21 16.26 -17.92
C THR A 176 4.18 17.78 -17.89
N ARG A 177 4.49 18.43 -19.03
CA ARG A 177 4.48 19.88 -19.19
C ARG A 177 3.08 20.42 -18.94
N ARG A 178 2.08 19.86 -19.63
CA ARG A 178 0.69 20.32 -19.54
C ARG A 178 0.10 20.12 -18.15
N ALA A 179 0.41 18.99 -17.49
CA ALA A 179 0.01 18.76 -16.10
C ALA A 179 0.59 19.82 -15.14
N LYS A 180 1.86 20.24 -15.37
CA LYS A 180 2.49 21.29 -14.59
C LYS A 180 1.82 22.67 -14.85
N GLU A 181 1.58 23.01 -16.10
CA GLU A 181 0.91 24.27 -16.50
C GLU A 181 -0.49 24.39 -15.89
N LEU A 182 -1.24 23.28 -15.82
CA LEU A 182 -2.58 23.22 -15.25
C LEU A 182 -2.60 22.99 -13.72
N GLY A 183 -1.43 22.86 -13.08
CA GLY A 183 -1.32 22.57 -11.65
C GLY A 183 -2.01 21.26 -11.24
N LEU A 184 -1.95 20.23 -12.09
CA LEU A 184 -2.54 18.92 -11.79
C LEU A 184 -1.63 18.11 -10.87
N TYR A 185 -2.23 17.48 -9.85
CA TYR A 185 -1.52 16.51 -9.02
C TYR A 185 -1.03 15.33 -9.86
N ARG A 186 0.25 15.04 -9.75
CA ARG A 186 0.88 13.91 -10.40
C ARG A 186 1.35 12.89 -9.38
N GLN A 187 0.81 11.71 -9.46
CA GLN A 187 1.16 10.58 -8.60
C GLN A 187 2.57 10.03 -8.92
N SER A 188 3.21 9.43 -7.91
CA SER A 188 4.53 8.81 -8.02
C SER A 188 4.49 7.30 -8.29
N TYR A 189 3.30 6.69 -8.31
CA TYR A 189 3.11 5.24 -8.51
C TYR A 189 1.89 4.95 -9.41
N CYS A 190 1.78 3.72 -9.91
CA CYS A 190 0.71 3.34 -10.86
C CYS A 190 -0.69 3.49 -10.26
N GLY A 191 -0.90 3.06 -9.03
CA GLY A 191 -2.18 3.15 -8.33
C GLY A 191 -2.35 2.06 -7.29
N CYS A 192 -2.06 0.81 -7.62
CA CYS A 192 -2.19 -0.27 -6.66
C CYS A 192 -1.05 -0.26 -5.63
N GLU A 193 -1.30 -0.81 -4.47
CA GLU A 193 -0.34 -0.99 -3.37
C GLU A 193 0.95 -1.68 -3.83
N PHE A 194 0.84 -2.64 -4.75
CA PHE A 194 1.98 -3.37 -5.31
C PHE A 194 2.92 -2.52 -6.17
N SER A 195 2.46 -1.36 -6.65
CA SER A 195 3.29 -0.39 -7.38
C SER A 195 3.88 0.71 -6.50
N LYS A 196 3.39 0.83 -5.26
CA LYS A 196 3.93 1.71 -4.22
C LYS A 196 5.17 1.13 -3.58
N TRP A 197 5.17 -0.19 -3.38
CA TRP A 197 6.18 -0.95 -2.69
C TRP A 197 6.81 -1.96 -3.66
N ARG A 198 8.14 -2.03 -3.70
CA ARG A 198 8.85 -3.03 -4.49
C ARG A 198 9.08 -4.26 -3.62
N VAL A 199 8.26 -5.28 -3.81
CA VAL A 199 8.32 -6.50 -3.01
C VAL A 199 9.31 -7.49 -3.62
N HIS A 200 10.29 -7.89 -2.80
CA HIS A 200 11.25 -8.95 -3.07
C HIS A 200 10.89 -10.12 -2.15
N HIS A 201 10.48 -11.25 -2.73
CA HIS A 201 10.06 -12.42 -1.97
C HIS A 201 11.02 -13.58 -2.20
N GLN A 202 11.32 -14.32 -1.13
CA GLN A 202 12.13 -15.54 -1.15
C GLN A 202 11.40 -16.64 -0.38
N ALA A 203 11.57 -17.91 -0.80
CA ALA A 203 11.03 -19.04 -0.03
C ALA A 203 11.76 -19.17 1.33
N GLU A 204 13.08 -18.97 1.31
CA GLU A 204 13.92 -19.07 2.51
C GLU A 204 15.03 -18.01 2.48
N THR A 205 15.33 -17.44 3.63
CA THR A 205 16.47 -16.55 3.85
C THR A 205 17.02 -16.70 5.28
N GLU A 206 18.22 -16.21 5.51
CA GLU A 206 18.74 -16.07 6.86
C GLU A 206 17.91 -15.06 7.67
N SER A 207 17.70 -13.87 7.11
CA SER A 207 16.90 -12.81 7.73
C SER A 207 16.50 -11.74 6.70
N THR A 208 15.22 -11.39 6.63
CA THR A 208 14.73 -10.31 5.76
C THR A 208 15.38 -8.95 6.07
N ASN A 209 15.81 -8.71 7.32
CA ASN A 209 16.56 -7.50 7.69
C ASN A 209 17.95 -7.49 7.04
N LEU A 210 18.61 -8.64 6.92
CA LEU A 210 19.91 -8.73 6.24
C LEU A 210 19.75 -8.48 4.74
N ASP A 211 18.75 -9.08 4.11
CA ASP A 211 18.44 -8.87 2.69
C ASP A 211 18.15 -7.39 2.40
N ALA A 212 17.46 -6.72 3.31
CA ALA A 212 17.07 -5.33 3.18
C ALA A 212 18.24 -4.33 3.25
N ARG A 213 19.46 -4.75 3.67
CA ARG A 213 20.62 -3.86 3.75
C ARG A 213 21.04 -3.26 2.41
N ALA A 214 20.83 -4.01 1.31
CA ALA A 214 21.10 -3.52 -0.05
C ALA A 214 19.89 -2.80 -0.67
N GLY A 215 18.77 -2.75 0.04
CA GLY A 215 17.51 -2.18 -0.44
C GLY A 215 17.51 -0.66 -0.47
N LYS A 216 16.57 -0.12 -1.26
CA LYS A 216 16.30 1.31 -1.38
C LYS A 216 14.96 1.65 -0.73
N HIS A 217 14.74 2.92 -0.46
CA HIS A 217 13.46 3.41 0.06
C HIS A 217 12.26 2.80 -0.69
N ARG A 218 11.30 2.24 0.07
CA ARG A 218 10.12 1.50 -0.40
C ARG A 218 10.40 0.10 -0.98
N ASP A 219 11.60 -0.46 -0.81
CA ASP A 219 11.81 -1.89 -0.98
C ASP A 219 11.26 -2.66 0.23
N VAL A 220 10.63 -3.77 -0.06
CA VAL A 220 10.03 -4.69 0.92
C VAL A 220 10.60 -6.07 0.68
N PHE A 221 11.24 -6.65 1.67
CA PHE A 221 11.79 -7.99 1.63
C PHE A 221 10.93 -8.92 2.47
N THR A 222 10.49 -10.03 1.91
CA THR A 222 9.64 -11.01 2.60
C THR A 222 10.18 -12.41 2.38
N ALA A 223 9.94 -13.31 3.33
CA ALA A 223 10.28 -14.72 3.19
C ALA A 223 9.19 -15.60 3.78
N ASP A 224 9.07 -16.84 3.26
CA ASP A 224 8.21 -17.86 3.87
C ASP A 224 8.85 -18.45 5.12
N TYR A 225 10.19 -18.48 5.16
CA TYR A 225 10.96 -18.99 6.30
C TYR A 225 12.26 -18.19 6.52
N GLN A 226 12.61 -17.95 7.78
CA GLN A 226 13.89 -17.39 8.20
C GLN A 226 14.67 -18.42 9.05
N THR A 227 15.90 -18.74 8.64
CA THR A 227 16.78 -19.67 9.37
C THR A 227 17.39 -19.03 10.61
N ALA A 228 17.55 -17.69 10.62
CA ALA A 228 18.12 -16.92 11.72
C ALA A 228 17.32 -15.62 11.96
N GLY A 229 15.99 -15.75 12.12
CA GLY A 229 15.12 -14.62 12.42
C GLY A 229 15.51 -13.90 13.71
N ARG A 230 15.58 -12.56 13.66
CA ARG A 230 16.15 -11.71 14.72
C ARG A 230 15.06 -10.87 15.42
N GLY A 231 15.18 -10.77 16.73
CA GLY A 231 14.48 -9.80 17.57
C GLY A 231 15.47 -8.81 18.18
N ARG A 232 15.03 -8.01 19.16
CA ARG A 232 15.88 -7.12 19.96
C ARG A 232 16.64 -7.93 21.03
N LEU A 233 17.80 -7.41 21.46
CA LEU A 233 18.58 -7.97 22.58
C LEU A 233 18.83 -9.48 22.42
N ASP A 234 19.28 -9.89 21.22
CA ASP A 234 19.58 -11.28 20.86
C ASP A 234 18.42 -12.29 20.93
N HIS A 235 17.18 -11.80 21.13
CA HIS A 235 16.00 -12.64 20.99
C HIS A 235 15.85 -13.12 19.54
N LYS A 236 15.38 -14.36 19.38
CA LYS A 236 15.11 -14.95 18.07
C LYS A 236 13.62 -14.78 17.72
N TRP A 237 13.37 -14.53 16.45
CA TRP A 237 12.02 -14.62 15.88
C TRP A 237 11.87 -15.97 15.20
N LEU A 238 11.10 -16.87 15.81
CA LEU A 238 10.84 -18.22 15.31
C LEU A 238 9.45 -18.26 14.68
N SER A 239 9.34 -18.87 13.51
CA SER A 239 8.08 -19.01 12.77
C SER A 239 8.09 -20.28 11.94
N PRO A 240 7.02 -21.08 11.95
CA PRO A 240 6.88 -22.17 10.99
C PRO A 240 6.82 -21.62 9.54
N PRO A 241 7.37 -22.36 8.55
CA PRO A 241 7.36 -21.91 7.16
C PRO A 241 5.98 -21.56 6.63
N GLY A 242 5.85 -20.45 5.92
CA GLY A 242 4.62 -19.99 5.24
C GLY A 242 3.44 -19.64 6.13
N THR A 243 3.60 -19.68 7.46
CA THR A 243 2.48 -19.52 8.41
C THR A 243 2.31 -18.08 8.88
N ASN A 244 3.40 -17.36 9.01
CA ASN A 244 3.45 -16.02 9.59
C ASN A 244 4.07 -15.02 8.61
N LEU A 245 3.85 -13.73 8.84
CA LEU A 245 4.50 -12.68 8.07
C LEU A 245 5.89 -12.37 8.63
N MET A 246 6.90 -12.51 7.80
CA MET A 246 8.25 -12.01 8.03
C MET A 246 8.58 -11.00 6.93
N MET A 247 8.70 -9.74 7.31
CA MET A 247 8.84 -8.64 6.37
C MET A 247 9.82 -7.60 6.89
N SER A 248 10.66 -7.07 6.00
CA SER A 248 11.52 -5.90 6.27
C SER A 248 11.28 -4.83 5.22
N VAL A 249 11.03 -3.60 5.67
CA VAL A 249 10.73 -2.44 4.82
C VAL A 249 11.85 -1.43 4.94
N VAL A 250 12.37 -0.93 3.83
CA VAL A 250 13.39 0.11 3.81
C VAL A 250 12.72 1.48 3.72
N LEU A 251 12.90 2.31 4.75
CA LEU A 251 12.34 3.65 4.84
C LEU A 251 13.44 4.71 4.96
N SER A 252 13.36 5.76 4.16
CA SER A 252 14.32 6.86 4.20
C SER A 252 14.10 7.75 5.43
N VAL A 253 15.18 8.04 6.14
CA VAL A 253 15.23 9.05 7.21
C VAL A 253 16.17 10.21 6.84
N ASP A 254 16.50 10.31 5.56
CA ASP A 254 17.32 11.42 5.04
C ASP A 254 16.71 12.76 5.38
N GLY A 255 17.55 13.70 5.86
CA GLY A 255 17.14 15.02 6.30
C GLY A 255 16.39 15.08 7.63
N LEU A 256 16.25 13.96 8.37
CA LEU A 256 15.61 13.94 9.69
C LEU A 256 16.67 13.93 10.81
N ALA A 257 16.32 14.60 11.92
CA ALA A 257 17.12 14.53 13.14
C ALA A 257 17.15 13.09 13.70
N PRO A 258 18.27 12.65 14.29
CA PRO A 258 18.38 11.31 14.88
C PRO A 258 17.27 10.98 15.90
N GLU A 259 16.90 11.97 16.71
CA GLU A 259 15.84 11.84 17.73
C GLU A 259 14.48 11.57 17.09
N GLN A 260 14.17 12.22 15.97
CA GLN A 260 12.96 11.94 15.20
C GLN A 260 13.03 10.54 14.59
N ALA A 261 14.14 10.16 13.98
CA ALA A 261 14.33 8.83 13.40
C ALA A 261 14.17 7.71 14.45
N ALA A 262 14.59 7.93 15.70
CA ALA A 262 14.45 6.99 16.80
C ALA A 262 12.98 6.67 17.16
N THR A 263 12.02 7.51 16.78
CA THR A 263 10.59 7.27 17.02
C THR A 263 9.93 6.37 15.98
N LEU A 264 10.63 6.01 14.90
CA LEU A 264 10.09 5.20 13.80
C LEU A 264 9.57 3.81 14.23
N PRO A 265 10.16 3.08 15.21
CA PRO A 265 9.59 1.83 15.71
C PRO A 265 8.17 1.97 16.24
N LEU A 266 7.87 3.08 16.92
CA LEU A 266 6.53 3.37 17.45
C LEU A 266 5.54 3.68 16.33
N VAL A 267 5.98 4.40 15.29
CA VAL A 267 5.17 4.67 14.08
C VAL A 267 4.86 3.38 13.33
N ALA A 268 5.84 2.50 13.18
CA ALA A 268 5.66 1.18 12.57
C ALA A 268 4.74 0.29 13.42
N GLY A 269 4.91 0.31 14.74
CA GLY A 269 4.03 -0.39 15.68
C GLY A 269 2.59 0.09 15.60
N LEU A 270 2.35 1.40 15.49
CA LEU A 270 1.02 1.97 15.25
C LEU A 270 0.42 1.45 13.93
N ALA A 271 1.21 1.45 12.84
CA ALA A 271 0.76 0.95 11.54
C ALA A 271 0.33 -0.52 11.62
N VAL A 272 1.12 -1.37 12.29
CA VAL A 272 0.79 -2.78 12.51
C VAL A 272 -0.47 -2.92 13.37
N ALA A 273 -0.59 -2.17 14.46
CA ALA A 273 -1.77 -2.22 15.35
C ALA A 273 -3.06 -1.81 14.61
N LYS A 274 -3.03 -0.72 13.83
CA LYS A 274 -4.18 -0.26 13.03
C LYS A 274 -4.54 -1.26 11.92
N ALA A 275 -3.56 -1.87 11.27
CA ALA A 275 -3.79 -2.90 10.25
C ALA A 275 -4.46 -4.14 10.83
N ILE A 276 -3.97 -4.67 11.95
CA ILE A 276 -4.56 -5.82 12.63
C ILE A 276 -5.97 -5.49 13.11
N SER A 277 -6.16 -4.35 13.76
CA SER A 277 -7.49 -3.88 14.20
C SER A 277 -8.48 -3.85 13.04
N ARG A 278 -8.07 -3.34 11.88
CA ARG A 278 -8.90 -3.23 10.68
C ARG A 278 -9.29 -4.60 10.12
N LEU A 279 -8.37 -5.57 10.11
CA LEU A 279 -8.64 -6.93 9.66
C LEU A 279 -9.58 -7.70 10.59
N MET A 280 -9.68 -7.30 11.87
CA MET A 280 -10.57 -7.90 12.86
C MET A 280 -12.00 -7.33 12.84
N VAL A 281 -12.26 -6.20 12.16
CA VAL A 281 -13.57 -5.49 12.16
C VAL A 281 -14.66 -6.16 11.32
N GLY A 282 -14.35 -7.20 10.54
CA GLY A 282 -15.31 -7.89 9.66
C GLY A 282 -16.49 -8.59 10.35
N ASP A 283 -16.56 -8.62 11.69
CA ASP A 283 -17.64 -9.25 12.46
C ASP A 283 -18.29 -8.23 13.41
N GLN A 284 -19.64 -8.12 13.39
CA GLN A 284 -20.37 -7.10 14.20
C GLN A 284 -20.15 -7.28 15.70
N ASP A 285 -19.84 -8.49 16.16
CA ASP A 285 -19.48 -8.78 17.55
C ASP A 285 -18.05 -8.36 17.92
N LEU A 286 -17.16 -8.15 16.94
CA LEU A 286 -15.78 -7.79 17.15
C LEU A 286 -15.55 -6.27 17.34
N ARG A 287 -16.55 -5.41 17.06
CA ARG A 287 -16.42 -3.96 17.34
C ARG A 287 -16.06 -3.66 18.78
N ARG A 288 -16.47 -4.51 19.72
CA ARG A 288 -16.07 -4.43 21.15
C ARG A 288 -14.65 -4.95 21.41
N LYS A 289 -14.07 -5.78 20.50
CA LYS A 289 -12.74 -6.40 20.64
C LYS A 289 -11.61 -5.64 19.92
N THR A 290 -11.92 -4.66 19.07
CA THR A 290 -10.90 -3.83 18.40
C THR A 290 -10.21 -2.86 19.36
N GLU A 291 -10.80 -2.60 20.54
CA GLU A 291 -10.16 -1.84 21.62
C GLU A 291 -8.98 -2.58 22.25
N ASP A 292 -8.83 -3.88 21.98
CA ASP A 292 -7.81 -4.75 22.60
C ASP A 292 -6.51 -4.85 21.80
N VAL A 293 -6.40 -4.21 20.61
CA VAL A 293 -5.13 -4.12 19.87
C VAL A 293 -4.32 -2.94 20.42
N LYS A 294 -3.21 -3.23 21.07
CA LYS A 294 -2.39 -2.26 21.80
C LYS A 294 -0.94 -2.30 21.33
N LEU A 295 -0.27 -1.15 21.42
CA LEU A 295 1.17 -1.00 21.24
C LEU A 295 1.84 -1.02 22.62
N LYS A 296 2.72 -1.99 22.83
CA LYS A 296 3.58 -2.05 24.02
C LYS A 296 4.95 -1.48 23.66
N TRP A 297 5.29 -0.37 24.30
CA TRP A 297 6.63 0.23 24.14
C TRP A 297 7.73 -0.80 24.46
N PRO A 298 8.82 -0.81 23.69
CA PRO A 298 9.09 0.11 22.56
C PRO A 298 8.66 -0.44 21.20
N ASN A 299 8.27 -1.71 21.03
CA ASN A 299 8.29 -2.36 19.73
C ASN A 299 7.35 -3.56 19.56
N ASP A 300 6.44 -3.82 20.49
CA ASP A 300 5.53 -4.96 20.46
C ASP A 300 4.09 -4.53 20.19
N VAL A 301 3.37 -5.31 19.39
CA VAL A 301 1.92 -5.19 19.25
C VAL A 301 1.26 -6.37 19.94
N LEU A 302 0.25 -6.05 20.75
CA LEU A 302 -0.48 -7.02 21.55
C LEU A 302 -1.95 -7.06 21.14
N VAL A 303 -2.56 -8.23 21.25
CA VAL A 303 -4.02 -8.41 21.22
C VAL A 303 -4.43 -9.18 22.47
N ASN A 304 -5.39 -8.65 23.22
CA ASN A 304 -5.82 -9.21 24.50
C ASN A 304 -4.63 -9.43 25.48
N GLY A 305 -3.66 -8.52 25.47
CA GLY A 305 -2.46 -8.60 26.32
C GLY A 305 -1.38 -9.59 25.86
N LYS A 306 -1.61 -10.34 24.77
CA LYS A 306 -0.64 -11.29 24.22
C LYS A 306 0.00 -10.75 22.95
N LYS A 307 1.31 -11.01 22.76
CA LYS A 307 2.09 -10.53 21.63
C LYS A 307 1.65 -11.21 20.32
N ILE A 308 1.25 -10.38 19.35
CA ILE A 308 0.93 -10.82 17.99
C ILE A 308 2.01 -10.38 16.99
N ALA A 309 2.71 -9.27 17.26
CA ALA A 309 3.76 -8.78 16.36
C ALA A 309 4.92 -8.16 17.13
N GLY A 310 6.09 -8.17 16.50
CA GLY A 310 7.30 -7.48 16.95
C GLY A 310 7.94 -6.67 15.84
N ILE A 311 8.49 -5.51 16.18
CA ILE A 311 9.17 -4.60 15.26
C ILE A 311 10.66 -4.52 15.63
N LEU A 312 11.55 -4.63 14.64
CA LEU A 312 12.99 -4.45 14.78
C LEU A 312 13.49 -3.42 13.77
N CYS A 313 13.84 -2.23 14.25
CA CYS A 313 14.41 -1.20 13.40
C CYS A 313 15.95 -1.18 13.50
N GLU A 314 16.61 -1.20 12.34
CA GLU A 314 18.07 -1.12 12.21
C GLU A 314 18.42 0.05 11.28
N ARG A 315 19.30 0.97 11.73
CA ARG A 315 19.76 2.06 10.88
C ARG A 315 20.74 1.55 9.82
N ASN A 316 20.56 2.02 8.59
CA ASN A 316 21.42 1.70 7.45
C ASN A 316 21.66 2.98 6.61
N GLY A 317 22.66 3.78 7.01
CA GLY A 317 22.92 5.09 6.42
C GLY A 317 21.73 6.06 6.57
N ASP A 318 21.25 6.57 5.44
CA ASP A 318 20.07 7.47 5.37
C ASP A 318 18.73 6.72 5.37
N ASN A 319 18.77 5.41 5.57
CA ASN A 319 17.58 4.59 5.68
C ASN A 319 17.50 3.93 7.07
N VAL A 320 16.30 3.48 7.39
CA VAL A 320 16.04 2.54 8.47
C VAL A 320 15.37 1.31 7.86
N ILE A 321 15.89 0.15 8.19
CA ILE A 321 15.28 -1.14 7.90
C ILE A 321 14.30 -1.43 9.03
N VAL A 322 13.02 -1.55 8.69
CA VAL A 322 11.93 -1.82 9.63
C VAL A 322 11.52 -3.28 9.46
N GLY A 323 12.10 -4.16 10.27
CA GLY A 323 11.72 -5.56 10.37
C GLY A 323 10.39 -5.69 11.12
N ILE A 324 9.45 -6.43 10.55
CA ILE A 324 8.11 -6.66 11.10
C ILE A 324 7.84 -8.15 11.05
N GLY A 325 7.72 -8.78 12.22
CA GLY A 325 7.23 -10.15 12.37
C GLY A 325 5.79 -10.14 12.90
N VAL A 326 4.88 -10.87 12.24
CA VAL A 326 3.48 -10.98 12.69
C VAL A 326 3.07 -12.44 12.73
N ASN A 327 2.54 -12.89 13.85
CA ASN A 327 1.91 -14.19 13.97
C ASN A 327 0.54 -14.15 13.29
N VAL A 328 0.41 -14.83 12.14
CA VAL A 328 -0.81 -14.80 11.32
C VAL A 328 -1.59 -16.10 11.46
N GLY A 329 -1.03 -17.22 11.01
CA GLY A 329 -1.71 -18.52 10.98
C GLY A 329 -1.26 -19.51 12.05
N GLN A 330 -0.23 -19.19 12.82
CA GLN A 330 0.31 -20.08 13.85
C GLN A 330 -0.68 -20.26 15.01
N THR A 331 -1.00 -21.50 15.35
CA THR A 331 -1.93 -21.85 16.45
C THR A 331 -1.25 -22.48 17.65
N GLU A 332 0.00 -22.92 17.48
CA GLU A 332 0.82 -23.54 18.54
C GLU A 332 2.09 -22.74 18.75
N PHE A 333 2.45 -22.48 19.99
CA PHE A 333 3.65 -21.76 20.40
C PHE A 333 4.43 -22.60 21.40
N ASP A 334 5.76 -22.41 21.44
CA ASP A 334 6.60 -23.05 22.43
C ASP A 334 6.11 -22.76 23.85
N LYS A 335 6.21 -23.74 24.74
CA LYS A 335 5.68 -23.68 26.11
C LYS A 335 6.12 -22.42 26.86
N GLU A 336 7.34 -21.94 26.59
CA GLU A 336 7.90 -20.76 27.25
C GLU A 336 7.22 -19.45 26.89
N ILE A 337 6.49 -19.40 25.75
CA ILE A 337 5.84 -18.20 25.23
C ILE A 337 4.34 -18.37 25.00
N ALA A 338 3.78 -19.57 25.13
CA ALA A 338 2.39 -19.89 24.79
C ALA A 338 1.35 -19.07 25.60
N ASP A 339 1.68 -18.68 26.80
CA ASP A 339 0.82 -17.82 27.65
C ASP A 339 0.84 -16.36 27.24
N ARG A 340 1.89 -15.88 26.57
CA ARG A 340 2.15 -14.48 26.21
C ARG A 340 2.18 -14.20 24.70
N ALA A 341 2.01 -15.23 23.85
CA ALA A 341 1.95 -15.10 22.40
C ALA A 341 0.53 -15.42 21.87
N THR A 342 0.18 -14.86 20.72
CA THR A 342 -1.05 -15.13 20.00
C THR A 342 -0.87 -14.89 18.52
N SER A 343 -1.88 -15.26 17.71
CA SER A 343 -1.92 -15.03 16.27
C SER A 343 -3.29 -14.54 15.81
N LEU A 344 -3.38 -14.04 14.57
CA LEU A 344 -4.65 -13.63 13.98
C LEU A 344 -5.64 -14.80 13.88
N ALA A 345 -5.15 -16.01 13.54
CA ALA A 345 -5.96 -17.21 13.50
C ALA A 345 -6.60 -17.56 14.87
N MET A 346 -5.89 -17.29 15.97
CA MET A 346 -6.39 -17.56 17.32
C MET A 346 -7.36 -16.50 17.83
N VAL A 347 -7.10 -15.22 17.58
CA VAL A 347 -7.92 -14.11 18.13
C VAL A 347 -9.11 -13.74 17.26
N ALA A 348 -9.06 -14.03 15.95
CA ALA A 348 -10.11 -13.70 15.00
C ALA A 348 -10.30 -14.81 13.94
N PRO A 349 -10.63 -16.06 14.34
CA PRO A 349 -10.68 -17.20 13.42
C PRO A 349 -11.69 -17.04 12.27
N VAL A 350 -12.81 -16.37 12.50
CA VAL A 350 -13.82 -16.11 11.47
C VAL A 350 -13.30 -15.11 10.44
N CYS A 351 -12.65 -14.01 10.86
CA CYS A 351 -12.05 -13.06 9.95
C CYS A 351 -10.89 -13.69 9.19
N PHE A 352 -10.03 -14.44 9.90
CA PHE A 352 -8.91 -15.15 9.32
C PHE A 352 -9.34 -16.10 8.19
N SER A 353 -10.40 -16.91 8.40
CA SER A 353 -10.89 -17.87 7.39
C SER A 353 -11.48 -17.23 6.14
N ARG A 354 -11.86 -15.96 6.20
CA ARG A 354 -12.38 -15.19 5.07
C ARG A 354 -11.28 -14.54 4.21
N LEU A 355 -10.06 -14.48 4.71
CA LEU A 355 -8.94 -13.90 3.98
C LEU A 355 -8.49 -14.85 2.86
N PRO A 356 -8.45 -14.42 1.60
CA PRO A 356 -8.08 -15.28 0.48
C PRO A 356 -6.63 -15.78 0.58
N SER A 357 -5.75 -14.97 1.16
CA SER A 357 -4.37 -15.30 1.48
C SER A 357 -3.99 -14.53 2.76
N PRO A 358 -4.11 -15.16 3.96
CA PRO A 358 -4.02 -14.42 5.22
C PRO A 358 -2.71 -13.64 5.42
N VAL A 359 -1.55 -14.28 5.17
CA VAL A 359 -0.23 -13.62 5.33
C VAL A 359 -0.12 -12.41 4.43
N LEU A 360 -0.60 -12.54 3.20
CA LEU A 360 -0.55 -11.47 2.21
C LEU A 360 -1.53 -10.35 2.50
N SER A 361 -2.75 -10.70 2.95
CA SER A 361 -3.75 -9.71 3.38
C SER A 361 -3.21 -8.87 4.55
N VAL A 362 -2.54 -9.50 5.51
CA VAL A 362 -1.88 -8.81 6.62
C VAL A 362 -0.74 -7.91 6.12
N ARG A 363 0.10 -8.40 5.19
CA ARG A 363 1.16 -7.59 4.56
C ARG A 363 0.59 -6.35 3.90
N THR A 364 -0.43 -6.52 3.05
CA THR A 364 -1.05 -5.41 2.30
C THR A 364 -1.66 -4.38 3.25
N ALA A 365 -2.39 -4.82 4.28
CA ALA A 365 -2.95 -3.93 5.29
C ALA A 365 -1.87 -3.13 6.04
N ILE A 366 -0.78 -3.80 6.44
CA ILE A 366 0.34 -3.13 7.13
C ILE A 366 1.04 -2.13 6.22
N LEU A 367 1.31 -2.47 4.97
CA LEU A 367 1.97 -1.56 4.03
C LEU A 367 1.12 -0.31 3.74
N GLY A 368 -0.21 -0.45 3.69
CA GLY A 368 -1.13 0.68 3.55
C GLY A 368 -1.11 1.61 4.77
N GLU A 369 -1.20 1.06 5.97
CA GLU A 369 -1.12 1.86 7.20
C GLU A 369 0.28 2.45 7.41
N LEU A 370 1.34 1.69 7.07
CA LEU A 370 2.71 2.18 7.16
C LEU A 370 2.97 3.38 6.23
N ASP A 371 2.47 3.32 4.99
CA ASP A 371 2.54 4.46 4.07
C ASP A 371 1.85 5.71 4.65
N ARG A 372 0.65 5.53 5.23
CA ARG A 372 -0.13 6.61 5.84
C ARG A 372 0.60 7.25 7.02
N TRP A 373 1.04 6.44 7.99
CA TRP A 373 1.62 6.93 9.23
C TRP A 373 3.06 7.41 9.07
N TYR A 374 3.85 6.75 8.23
CA TYR A 374 5.20 7.19 7.88
C TYR A 374 5.16 8.53 7.14
N SER A 375 4.27 8.72 6.16
CA SER A 375 4.14 10.00 5.44
C SER A 375 3.75 11.13 6.41
N ARG A 376 2.76 10.89 7.27
CA ARG A 376 2.34 11.88 8.28
C ARG A 376 3.46 12.23 9.27
N TRP A 377 4.18 11.22 9.75
CA TRP A 377 5.32 11.39 10.64
C TRP A 377 6.47 12.14 9.97
N ARG A 378 6.77 11.80 8.71
CA ARG A 378 7.85 12.45 7.96
C ARG A 378 7.56 13.93 7.66
N GLU A 379 6.32 14.25 7.31
CA GLU A 379 5.89 15.62 6.95
C GLU A 379 5.66 16.51 8.18
N LYS A 380 5.09 15.96 9.26
CA LYS A 380 4.59 16.74 10.40
C LYS A 380 5.28 16.41 11.73
N GLY A 381 6.25 15.52 11.72
CA GLY A 381 6.95 15.08 12.93
C GLY A 381 6.18 14.10 13.79
N PHE A 382 6.84 13.58 14.83
CA PHE A 382 6.27 12.58 15.73
C PHE A 382 5.06 13.10 16.54
N ALA A 383 5.06 14.37 16.88
CA ALA A 383 3.95 15.00 17.60
C ALA A 383 2.59 14.85 16.88
N ALA A 384 2.61 14.80 15.53
CA ALA A 384 1.39 14.61 14.74
C ALA A 384 0.85 13.17 14.78
N VAL A 385 1.65 12.19 15.18
CA VAL A 385 1.29 10.77 15.29
C VAL A 385 1.06 10.35 16.73
N LEU A 386 1.67 11.03 17.68
CA LEU A 386 1.63 10.71 19.11
C LEU A 386 0.21 10.53 19.70
N PRO A 387 -0.81 11.34 19.35
CA PRO A 387 -2.17 11.12 19.87
C PRO A 387 -2.74 9.75 19.51
N GLU A 388 -2.45 9.25 18.30
CA GLU A 388 -2.90 7.92 17.85
C GLU A 388 -2.14 6.78 18.54
N ILE A 389 -0.85 7.00 18.82
CA ILE A 389 -0.03 6.07 19.60
C ILE A 389 -0.52 6.01 21.05
N ALA A 390 -0.78 7.17 21.65
CA ALA A 390 -1.28 7.25 23.02
C ALA A 390 -2.65 6.57 23.21
N ALA A 391 -3.50 6.57 22.19
CA ALA A 391 -4.79 5.88 22.22
C ALA A 391 -4.66 4.34 22.27
N VAL A 392 -3.55 3.80 21.76
CA VAL A 392 -3.27 2.35 21.75
C VAL A 392 -2.15 1.94 22.71
N ASP A 393 -1.65 2.86 23.55
CA ASP A 393 -0.58 2.57 24.49
C ASP A 393 -1.03 1.54 25.54
N PHE A 394 -0.33 0.40 25.58
CA PHE A 394 -0.62 -0.69 26.53
C PHE A 394 -0.15 -0.39 27.95
N LEU A 395 0.93 0.36 28.09
CA LEU A 395 1.59 0.55 29.39
C LEU A 395 1.00 1.72 30.18
N LYS A 396 0.37 2.68 29.54
CA LYS A 396 -0.15 3.87 30.18
C LYS A 396 -1.11 3.54 31.33
N GLY A 397 -0.81 4.10 32.50
CA GLY A 397 -1.58 3.90 33.75
C GLY A 397 -1.31 2.57 34.47
N ARG A 398 -0.36 1.76 33.98
CA ARG A 398 0.02 0.49 34.65
C ARG A 398 1.27 0.65 35.44
N GLU A 399 1.36 -0.14 36.52
CA GLU A 399 2.60 -0.30 37.29
C GLU A 399 3.54 -1.23 36.51
N ILE A 400 4.74 -0.75 36.24
CA ILE A 400 5.70 -1.43 35.39
C ILE A 400 7.12 -1.33 35.94
N ALA A 401 7.95 -2.28 35.58
CA ALA A 401 9.39 -2.21 35.71
C ALA A 401 10.04 -2.24 34.32
N VAL A 402 10.93 -1.30 34.05
CA VAL A 402 11.71 -1.26 32.80
C VAL A 402 13.14 -1.63 33.10
N ARG A 403 13.59 -2.79 32.56
CA ARG A 403 14.98 -3.17 32.56
C ARG A 403 15.68 -2.43 31.43
N GLN A 404 16.68 -1.62 31.74
CA GLN A 404 17.47 -0.89 30.75
C GLN A 404 18.43 -1.85 30.02
N THR A 405 18.99 -1.39 28.90
CA THR A 405 19.96 -2.18 28.11
C THR A 405 21.32 -2.31 28.77
N ASP A 406 21.62 -1.48 29.74
CA ASP A 406 22.81 -1.59 30.58
C ASP A 406 22.51 -2.57 31.71
N GLU A 407 23.20 -3.71 31.72
CA GLU A 407 22.98 -4.81 32.68
C GLU A 407 23.26 -4.40 34.14
N ASP A 408 24.11 -3.40 34.35
CA ASP A 408 24.46 -2.91 35.69
C ASP A 408 23.46 -1.88 36.24
N SER A 409 22.53 -1.42 35.42
CA SER A 409 21.53 -0.43 35.83
C SER A 409 20.34 -1.07 36.54
N ALA A 410 19.95 -0.52 37.70
CA ALA A 410 18.72 -0.92 38.38
C ALA A 410 17.49 -0.68 37.48
N PRO A 411 16.47 -1.57 37.51
CA PRO A 411 15.23 -1.34 36.79
C PRO A 411 14.55 -0.05 37.26
N VAL A 412 13.99 0.70 36.29
CA VAL A 412 13.13 1.86 36.62
C VAL A 412 11.71 1.35 36.79
N SER A 413 11.19 1.45 38.03
CA SER A 413 9.84 0.98 38.37
C SER A 413 8.92 2.14 38.74
N GLY A 414 7.63 2.00 38.45
CA GLY A 414 6.59 2.94 38.79
C GLY A 414 5.41 2.91 37.81
N VAL A 415 4.47 3.82 38.00
CA VAL A 415 3.31 3.95 37.14
C VAL A 415 3.74 4.61 35.80
N SER A 416 3.43 3.98 34.69
CA SER A 416 3.68 4.57 33.36
C SER A 416 2.73 5.73 33.09
N ASN A 417 3.28 6.92 32.84
CA ASN A 417 2.52 8.08 32.37
C ASN A 417 2.30 8.03 30.81
N GLY A 418 2.95 7.08 30.12
CA GLY A 418 2.82 6.87 28.69
C GLY A 418 4.02 7.35 27.88
N ILE A 419 3.86 7.30 26.56
CA ILE A 419 4.90 7.65 25.58
C ILE A 419 4.97 9.18 25.42
N MET A 420 6.18 9.72 25.53
CA MET A 420 6.45 11.15 25.48
C MET A 420 6.69 11.66 24.06
N PRO A 421 6.68 12.98 23.80
CA PRO A 421 6.89 13.57 22.47
C PRO A 421 8.24 13.25 21.81
N ASP A 422 9.24 12.83 22.57
CA ASP A 422 10.54 12.37 22.09
C ASP A 422 10.62 10.85 21.87
N GLY A 423 9.51 10.13 22.10
CA GLY A 423 9.42 8.67 21.97
C GLY A 423 9.89 7.89 23.20
N SER A 424 10.39 8.56 24.24
CA SER A 424 10.71 7.94 25.52
C SER A 424 9.45 7.46 26.26
N LEU A 425 9.61 6.51 27.19
CA LEU A 425 8.55 6.10 28.10
C LEU A 425 8.74 6.84 29.44
N ASP A 426 7.70 7.48 29.94
CA ASP A 426 7.70 8.06 31.27
C ASP A 426 7.24 7.02 32.30
N VAL A 427 8.10 6.72 33.27
CA VAL A 427 7.85 5.78 34.38
C VAL A 427 8.02 6.50 35.70
N GLY A 428 6.92 6.86 36.36
CA GLY A 428 6.96 7.58 37.62
C GLY A 428 7.67 8.93 37.57
N GLY A 429 7.69 9.61 36.41
CA GLY A 429 8.41 10.86 36.15
C GLY A 429 9.84 10.69 35.65
N VAL A 430 10.33 9.46 35.50
CA VAL A 430 11.65 9.16 34.94
C VAL A 430 11.49 8.81 33.45
N ARG A 431 12.26 9.46 32.57
CA ARG A 431 12.27 9.16 31.13
C ARG A 431 13.20 8.00 30.80
N VAL A 432 12.65 6.98 30.14
CA VAL A 432 13.39 5.80 29.68
C VAL A 432 13.41 5.77 28.17
N TYR A 433 14.60 5.75 27.57
CA TYR A 433 14.78 5.80 26.10
C TYR A 433 14.98 4.43 25.47
N ALA A 434 15.43 3.44 26.22
CA ALA A 434 15.65 2.06 25.74
C ALA A 434 15.45 1.08 26.89
N GLY A 435 15.02 -0.15 26.55
CA GLY A 435 14.84 -1.22 27.53
C GLY A 435 13.68 -2.14 27.19
N GLU A 436 13.37 -3.04 28.13
CA GLU A 436 12.21 -3.92 28.12
C GLU A 436 11.28 -3.59 29.29
N ALA A 437 10.04 -3.28 28.96
CA ALA A 437 9.02 -2.99 29.97
C ALA A 437 8.25 -4.27 30.35
N HIS A 438 8.15 -4.54 31.65
CA HIS A 438 7.37 -5.62 32.22
C HIS A 438 6.27 -5.03 33.10
N VAL A 439 5.03 -5.52 32.95
CA VAL A 439 3.93 -5.16 33.84
C VAL A 439 4.13 -5.97 35.13
N GLU A 440 4.20 -5.30 36.25
CA GLU A 440 4.23 -5.98 37.54
C GLU A 440 2.89 -6.66 37.77
N LYS A 441 2.94 -7.96 38.15
CA LYS A 441 1.72 -8.66 38.56
C LYS A 441 1.29 -8.10 39.90
N LEU A 442 0.11 -7.52 39.94
CA LEU A 442 -0.59 -7.18 41.16
C LEU A 442 -0.84 -8.43 42.00
#